data_98ccc031de93bab91a328341b93c6801
#
_entry.id   98ccc031de93bab91a328341b93c6801
#
_cell.length_a   1.000
_cell.length_b   1.000
_cell.length_c   1.000
_cell.angle_alpha   90.00
_cell.angle_beta   90.00
_cell.angle_gamma   90.00
#
_symmetry.space_group_name_H-M   'P 1'
#
loop_
_entity.id
_entity.type
_entity.pdbx_description
1 polymer ?
#
loop_
_entity_poly.entity_id
_entity_poly.type
_entity_poly.pdbx_seq_one_letter_code
_entity_poly.pdbx_strand_id
1 'polypeptide(L)'
;MRIEQLHCIVDIAETGSITATAQRQFVTQQAVSKTIKQLEKELNATLLIRTRTGVSFTEIGKELVTFAQKVLAEEAEFQKHISRIKQIEQTNTRSDMYIASTSSITNLLLPILIANQKIQENNVNIHINHAANYSDVLEQVYNKQTDLGLVTINEMELPRLMAPYQKDLEAVVIMKDKLIALMDKRYYHGEELKLTDEEFDDYKIRTMYNIQPIEVYQDSVKSSNIICSGDADFHRNMMEKAGAITLMSVTAHHLHFNNKRYVPLMLGEHLNQHSLLHVAIYRKKAETYMDNLINLLRREMVFEGLKTK
;
A
#
# COMPACT_ATOMS: atom_id res chain seq x y z
N MET A 1 -15.09 -9.57 28.10
CA MET A 1 -15.57 -9.25 26.74
C MET A 1 -15.15 -10.35 25.78
N ARG A 2 -16.06 -10.85 24.90
CA ARG A 2 -15.85 -11.96 23.97
C ARG A 2 -16.11 -11.51 22.52
N ILE A 3 -15.56 -12.21 21.54
CA ILE A 3 -15.68 -11.84 20.11
C ILE A 3 -17.15 -11.84 19.66
N GLU A 4 -17.96 -12.82 20.09
CA GLU A 4 -19.39 -12.86 19.76
C GLU A 4 -20.16 -11.63 20.28
N GLN A 5 -19.71 -11.06 21.40
CA GLN A 5 -20.29 -9.83 21.94
C GLN A 5 -19.92 -8.61 21.08
N LEU A 6 -18.70 -8.61 20.52
CA LEU A 6 -18.25 -7.54 19.58
C LEU A 6 -19.02 -7.63 18.26
N HIS A 7 -19.22 -8.81 17.70
CA HIS A 7 -20.11 -8.99 16.54
C HIS A 7 -21.51 -8.46 16.80
N CYS A 8 -22.07 -8.78 17.96
CA CYS A 8 -23.40 -8.32 18.34
C CYS A 8 -23.48 -6.77 18.37
N ILE A 9 -22.49 -6.08 18.92
CA ILE A 9 -22.43 -4.61 18.97
C ILE A 9 -22.34 -4.00 17.55
N VAL A 10 -21.50 -4.55 16.69
CA VAL A 10 -21.34 -4.06 15.31
C VAL A 10 -22.62 -4.28 14.50
N ASP A 11 -23.25 -5.46 14.60
CA ASP A 11 -24.52 -5.73 13.93
C ASP A 11 -25.66 -4.80 14.41
N ILE A 12 -25.71 -4.44 15.71
CA ILE A 12 -26.67 -3.45 16.21
C ILE A 12 -26.37 -2.06 15.62
N ALA A 13 -25.10 -1.70 15.47
CA ALA A 13 -24.74 -0.42 14.88
C ALA A 13 -25.17 -0.31 13.41
N GLU A 14 -25.09 -1.41 12.66
CA GLU A 14 -25.51 -1.46 11.27
C GLU A 14 -27.02 -1.52 11.10
N THR A 15 -27.71 -2.28 11.94
CA THR A 15 -29.16 -2.50 11.79
C THR A 15 -30.03 -1.48 12.51
N GLY A 16 -29.52 -0.81 13.53
CA GLY A 16 -30.28 0.08 14.42
C GLY A 16 -31.35 -0.63 15.25
N SER A 17 -31.38 -2.00 15.28
CA SER A 17 -32.46 -2.77 15.84
C SER A 17 -32.00 -4.08 16.46
N ILE A 18 -32.33 -4.30 17.73
CA ILE A 18 -32.07 -5.57 18.43
C ILE A 18 -32.79 -6.75 17.75
N THR A 19 -34.00 -6.53 17.23
CA THR A 19 -34.77 -7.57 16.54
C THR A 19 -34.14 -7.93 15.20
N ALA A 20 -33.70 -6.96 14.40
CA ALA A 20 -33.04 -7.19 13.14
C ALA A 20 -31.68 -7.89 13.35
N THR A 21 -30.93 -7.48 14.38
CA THR A 21 -29.67 -8.15 14.76
C THR A 21 -29.91 -9.61 15.16
N ALA A 22 -30.95 -9.89 15.93
CA ALA A 22 -31.30 -11.24 16.33
C ALA A 22 -31.62 -12.14 15.12
N GLN A 23 -32.36 -11.61 14.14
CA GLN A 23 -32.63 -12.29 12.88
C GLN A 23 -31.35 -12.54 12.07
N ARG A 24 -30.49 -11.55 11.97
CA ARG A 24 -29.21 -11.64 11.24
C ARG A 24 -28.27 -12.69 11.83
N GLN A 25 -28.24 -12.79 13.16
CA GLN A 25 -27.40 -13.75 13.89
C GLN A 25 -28.07 -15.12 14.14
N PHE A 26 -29.30 -15.31 13.65
CA PHE A 26 -30.09 -16.54 13.88
C PHE A 26 -30.27 -16.88 15.38
N VAL A 27 -30.44 -15.86 16.21
CA VAL A 27 -30.68 -16.01 17.65
C VAL A 27 -31.96 -15.32 18.09
N THR A 28 -32.38 -15.51 19.36
CA THR A 28 -33.53 -14.82 19.90
C THR A 28 -33.19 -13.37 20.27
N GLN A 29 -34.19 -12.47 20.21
CA GLN A 29 -34.05 -11.10 20.68
C GLN A 29 -33.64 -11.02 22.16
N GLN A 30 -34.10 -11.98 22.97
CA GLN A 30 -33.71 -12.09 24.38
C GLN A 30 -32.22 -12.39 24.54
N ALA A 31 -31.64 -13.23 23.66
CA ALA A 31 -30.22 -13.55 23.67
C ALA A 31 -29.38 -12.30 23.36
N VAL A 32 -29.73 -11.54 22.31
CA VAL A 32 -29.08 -10.27 21.99
C VAL A 32 -29.17 -9.28 23.15
N SER A 33 -30.38 -9.09 23.74
CA SER A 33 -30.58 -8.21 24.89
C SER A 33 -29.75 -8.63 26.10
N LYS A 34 -29.62 -9.93 26.36
CA LYS A 34 -28.79 -10.49 27.44
C LYS A 34 -27.31 -10.20 27.19
N THR A 35 -26.85 -10.36 25.96
CA THR A 35 -25.46 -10.05 25.56
C THR A 35 -25.11 -8.58 25.82
N ILE A 36 -26.00 -7.66 25.43
CA ILE A 36 -25.81 -6.22 25.69
C ILE A 36 -25.75 -5.91 27.18
N LYS A 37 -26.73 -6.42 27.96
CA LYS A 37 -26.75 -6.22 29.43
C LYS A 37 -25.48 -6.76 30.10
N GLN A 38 -24.93 -7.87 29.61
CA GLN A 38 -23.68 -8.41 30.11
C GLN A 38 -22.50 -7.50 29.82
N LEU A 39 -22.41 -6.94 28.59
CA LEU A 39 -21.37 -5.97 28.21
C LEU A 39 -21.49 -4.68 29.04
N GLU A 40 -22.68 -4.15 29.21
CA GLU A 40 -22.95 -2.97 30.04
C GLU A 40 -22.50 -3.19 31.49
N LYS A 41 -22.77 -4.38 32.02
CA LYS A 41 -22.31 -4.77 33.36
C LYS A 41 -20.77 -4.90 33.43
N GLU A 42 -20.15 -5.54 32.45
CA GLU A 42 -18.70 -5.73 32.40
C GLU A 42 -17.95 -4.38 32.31
N LEU A 43 -18.50 -3.43 31.53
CA LEU A 43 -17.92 -2.11 31.31
C LEU A 43 -18.39 -1.07 32.34
N ASN A 44 -19.33 -1.46 33.21
CA ASN A 44 -19.98 -0.55 34.17
C ASN A 44 -20.50 0.74 33.48
N ALA A 45 -21.09 0.59 32.29
CA ALA A 45 -21.55 1.71 31.46
C ALA A 45 -22.78 1.33 30.64
N THR A 46 -23.67 2.27 30.42
CA THR A 46 -24.80 2.13 29.50
C THR A 46 -24.29 2.33 28.07
N LEU A 47 -24.55 1.36 27.19
CA LEU A 47 -24.10 1.39 25.81
C LEU A 47 -25.23 1.79 24.84
N LEU A 48 -26.47 1.41 25.15
CA LEU A 48 -27.62 1.65 24.28
C LEU A 48 -28.70 2.50 24.93
N ILE A 49 -29.31 3.38 24.14
CA ILE A 49 -30.47 4.17 24.48
C ILE A 49 -31.65 3.69 23.61
N ARG A 50 -32.77 3.34 24.24
CA ARG A 50 -33.99 2.98 23.50
C ARG A 50 -34.64 4.22 22.93
N THR A 51 -35.00 4.18 21.66
CA THR A 51 -35.73 5.23 20.96
C THR A 51 -37.08 4.70 20.48
N ARG A 52 -37.97 5.60 20.00
CA ARG A 52 -39.25 5.18 19.42
C ARG A 52 -39.08 4.36 18.13
N THR A 53 -37.98 4.49 17.45
CA THR A 53 -37.71 3.89 16.15
C THR A 53 -36.68 2.75 16.23
N GLY A 54 -36.17 2.41 17.43
CA GLY A 54 -35.15 1.36 17.58
C GLY A 54 -34.22 1.63 18.76
N VAL A 55 -32.91 1.51 18.53
CA VAL A 55 -31.87 1.78 19.52
C VAL A 55 -30.82 2.74 18.95
N SER A 56 -30.24 3.57 19.81
CA SER A 56 -29.07 4.39 19.50
C SER A 56 -27.97 4.13 20.52
N PHE A 57 -26.73 4.43 20.16
CA PHE A 57 -25.58 4.27 21.04
C PHE A 57 -25.33 5.52 21.89
N THR A 58 -24.92 5.34 23.14
CA THR A 58 -24.29 6.38 23.95
C THR A 58 -22.90 6.73 23.37
N GLU A 59 -22.24 7.78 23.84
CA GLU A 59 -20.85 8.08 23.43
C GLU A 59 -19.91 6.92 23.74
N ILE A 60 -20.03 6.30 24.94
CA ILE A 60 -19.24 5.09 25.28
C ILE A 60 -19.61 3.93 24.34
N GLY A 61 -20.86 3.80 23.98
CA GLY A 61 -21.33 2.80 23.02
C GLY A 61 -20.70 2.98 21.63
N LYS A 62 -20.60 4.21 21.13
CA LYS A 62 -19.94 4.52 19.85
C LYS A 62 -18.45 4.20 19.86
N GLU A 63 -17.77 4.53 20.94
CA GLU A 63 -16.36 4.14 21.14
C GLU A 63 -16.19 2.62 21.15
N LEU A 64 -17.10 1.90 21.80
CA LEU A 64 -17.10 0.44 21.78
C LEU A 64 -17.34 -0.13 20.37
N VAL A 65 -18.21 0.48 19.55
CA VAL A 65 -18.41 0.07 18.15
C VAL A 65 -17.12 0.23 17.36
N THR A 66 -16.46 1.38 17.46
CA THR A 66 -15.20 1.64 16.79
C THR A 66 -14.09 0.64 17.20
N PHE A 67 -14.01 0.37 18.49
CA PHE A 67 -13.08 -0.64 19.00
C PHE A 67 -13.43 -2.04 18.49
N ALA A 68 -14.72 -2.42 18.52
CA ALA A 68 -15.18 -3.72 18.06
C ALA A 68 -14.87 -3.95 16.57
N GLN A 69 -15.09 -2.94 15.73
CA GLN A 69 -14.75 -3.02 14.30
C GLN A 69 -13.27 -3.29 14.06
N LYS A 70 -12.38 -2.62 14.80
CA LYS A 70 -10.93 -2.85 14.71
C LYS A 70 -10.55 -4.28 15.13
N VAL A 71 -11.06 -4.74 16.28
CA VAL A 71 -10.76 -6.09 16.78
C VAL A 71 -11.28 -7.18 15.83
N LEU A 72 -12.47 -7.00 15.26
CA LEU A 72 -13.04 -7.96 14.31
C LEU A 72 -12.31 -7.96 12.96
N ALA A 73 -11.79 -6.82 12.53
CA ALA A 73 -10.92 -6.74 11.35
C ALA A 73 -9.61 -7.53 11.57
N GLU A 74 -8.96 -7.35 12.71
CA GLU A 74 -7.75 -8.09 13.10
C GLU A 74 -8.03 -9.62 13.24
N GLU A 75 -9.16 -9.97 13.82
CA GLU A 75 -9.58 -11.38 13.92
C GLU A 75 -9.78 -12.00 12.55
N ALA A 76 -10.45 -11.31 11.63
CA ALA A 76 -10.67 -11.78 10.27
C ALA A 76 -9.33 -11.96 9.51
N GLU A 77 -8.39 -11.04 9.66
CA GLU A 77 -7.03 -11.16 9.10
C GLU A 77 -6.28 -12.35 9.70
N PHE A 78 -6.38 -12.57 11.01
CA PHE A 78 -5.79 -13.73 11.67
C PHE A 78 -6.37 -15.06 11.13
N GLN A 79 -7.68 -15.15 10.91
CA GLN A 79 -8.33 -16.35 10.36
C GLN A 79 -7.86 -16.62 8.91
N LYS A 80 -7.72 -15.58 8.08
CA LYS A 80 -7.12 -15.71 6.74
C LYS A 80 -5.69 -16.24 6.84
N HIS A 81 -4.92 -15.72 7.80
CA HIS A 81 -3.55 -16.14 8.01
C HIS A 81 -3.44 -17.62 8.42
N ILE A 82 -4.27 -18.07 9.37
CA ILE A 82 -4.33 -19.47 9.77
C ILE A 82 -4.75 -20.38 8.61
N SER A 83 -5.76 -19.98 7.84
CA SER A 83 -6.20 -20.74 6.66
C SER A 83 -5.08 -20.91 5.65
N ARG A 84 -4.30 -19.86 5.44
CA ARG A 84 -3.12 -19.88 4.59
C ARG A 84 -2.01 -20.81 5.09
N ILE A 85 -1.70 -20.79 6.39
CA ILE A 85 -0.71 -21.71 6.99
C ILE A 85 -1.16 -23.16 6.80
N LYS A 86 -2.44 -23.46 7.04
CA LYS A 86 -3.00 -24.81 6.85
C LYS A 86 -2.90 -25.27 5.39
N GLN A 87 -3.13 -24.40 4.42
CA GLN A 87 -2.95 -24.72 3.00
C GLN A 87 -1.48 -25.02 2.66
N ILE A 88 -0.54 -24.26 3.19
CA ILE A 88 0.91 -24.46 2.99
C ILE A 88 1.37 -25.81 3.60
N GLU A 89 0.82 -26.20 4.75
CA GLU A 89 1.15 -27.47 5.41
C GLU A 89 0.57 -28.70 4.68
N GLN A 90 -0.56 -28.55 4.00
CA GLN A 90 -1.23 -29.66 3.28
C GLN A 90 -0.72 -29.89 1.86
N THR A 91 -0.02 -28.93 1.25
CA THR A 91 0.53 -29.06 -0.09
C THR A 91 2.04 -28.90 -0.04
N ASN A 92 2.76 -29.99 -0.33
CA ASN A 92 4.22 -29.96 -0.56
C ASN A 92 4.61 -29.15 -1.82
N THR A 93 3.65 -28.55 -2.51
CA THR A 93 3.83 -27.64 -3.65
C THR A 93 3.12 -26.34 -3.33
N ARG A 94 3.88 -25.28 -3.11
CA ARG A 94 3.34 -23.93 -2.89
C ARG A 94 2.63 -23.47 -4.17
N SER A 95 1.30 -23.40 -4.13
CA SER A 95 0.47 -22.97 -5.26
C SER A 95 0.14 -21.46 -5.25
N ASP A 96 0.38 -20.77 -4.15
CA ASP A 96 0.03 -19.35 -3.98
C ASP A 96 1.22 -18.52 -3.51
N MET A 97 1.41 -17.34 -4.11
CA MET A 97 2.38 -16.33 -3.72
C MET A 97 1.65 -15.02 -3.42
N TYR A 98 1.85 -14.47 -2.24
CA TYR A 98 1.26 -13.21 -1.82
C TYR A 98 2.31 -12.10 -1.84
N ILE A 99 2.01 -11.00 -2.54
CA ILE A 99 2.91 -9.87 -2.72
C ILE A 99 2.23 -8.63 -2.16
N ALA A 100 2.88 -7.94 -1.20
CA ALA A 100 2.49 -6.60 -0.80
C ALA A 100 3.28 -5.59 -1.63
N SER A 101 2.61 -4.58 -2.17
CA SER A 101 3.28 -3.62 -3.03
C SER A 101 2.61 -2.25 -2.98
N THR A 102 3.41 -1.20 -3.08
CA THR A 102 2.93 0.11 -3.49
C THR A 102 2.71 0.12 -5.01
N SER A 103 1.66 0.79 -5.48
CA SER A 103 1.09 0.62 -6.83
C SER A 103 2.08 0.74 -8.01
N SER A 104 3.10 1.61 -7.93
CA SER A 104 4.01 1.85 -9.07
C SER A 104 4.89 0.65 -9.40
N ILE A 105 5.48 0.06 -8.37
CA ILE A 105 6.41 -1.05 -8.57
C ILE A 105 5.69 -2.33 -9.00
N THR A 106 4.43 -2.48 -8.62
CA THR A 106 3.58 -3.60 -9.07
C THR A 106 3.45 -3.61 -10.59
N ASN A 107 3.11 -2.46 -11.16
CA ASN A 107 2.92 -2.31 -12.60
C ASN A 107 4.20 -2.59 -13.39
N LEU A 108 5.35 -2.36 -12.77
CA LEU A 108 6.66 -2.62 -13.36
C LEU A 108 7.05 -4.11 -13.27
N LEU A 109 6.98 -4.69 -12.09
CA LEU A 109 7.58 -6.00 -11.82
C LEU A 109 6.61 -7.16 -12.09
N LEU A 110 5.31 -6.94 -11.97
CA LEU A 110 4.32 -7.98 -12.12
C LEU A 110 4.29 -8.62 -13.52
N PRO A 111 4.32 -7.87 -14.64
CA PRO A 111 4.39 -8.47 -15.96
C PRO A 111 5.61 -9.38 -16.13
N ILE A 112 6.76 -8.99 -15.55
CA ILE A 112 7.99 -9.78 -15.57
C ILE A 112 7.82 -11.08 -14.79
N LEU A 113 7.21 -10.99 -13.60
CA LEU A 113 6.92 -12.16 -12.77
C LEU A 113 5.96 -13.14 -13.48
N ILE A 114 4.88 -12.64 -14.06
CA ILE A 114 3.86 -13.45 -14.73
C ILE A 114 4.41 -14.08 -16.02
N ALA A 115 5.23 -13.37 -16.77
CA ALA A 115 5.84 -13.87 -17.99
C ALA A 115 6.90 -14.96 -17.75
N ASN A 116 7.31 -15.16 -16.47
CA ASN A 116 8.32 -16.15 -16.16
C ASN A 116 7.80 -17.57 -16.29
N GLN A 117 8.42 -18.35 -17.16
CA GLN A 117 8.04 -19.75 -17.46
C GLN A 117 8.04 -20.63 -16.21
N LYS A 118 8.97 -20.45 -15.26
CA LYS A 118 9.02 -21.25 -14.01
C LYS A 118 7.83 -20.99 -13.10
N ILE A 119 7.29 -19.77 -13.07
CA ILE A 119 6.08 -19.44 -12.31
C ILE A 119 4.88 -20.09 -12.99
N GLN A 120 4.83 -20.05 -14.33
CA GLN A 120 3.76 -20.70 -15.10
C GLN A 120 3.81 -22.23 -15.00
N GLU A 121 4.98 -22.85 -15.09
CA GLU A 121 5.16 -24.28 -14.97
C GLU A 121 4.82 -24.85 -13.59
N ASN A 122 5.02 -24.05 -12.51
CA ASN A 122 4.71 -24.46 -11.14
C ASN A 122 3.29 -24.13 -10.70
N ASN A 123 2.43 -23.63 -11.58
CA ASN A 123 1.03 -23.27 -11.30
C ASN A 123 0.89 -22.34 -10.07
N VAL A 124 1.77 -21.35 -9.93
CA VAL A 124 1.76 -20.40 -8.82
C VAL A 124 0.73 -19.32 -9.07
N ASN A 125 -0.29 -19.25 -8.22
CA ASN A 125 -1.21 -18.11 -8.21
C ASN A 125 -0.55 -16.93 -7.53
N ILE A 126 -0.56 -15.76 -8.16
CA ILE A 126 -0.02 -14.53 -7.59
C ILE A 126 -1.17 -13.67 -7.07
N HIS A 127 -1.13 -13.38 -5.77
CA HIS A 127 -2.06 -12.48 -5.09
C HIS A 127 -1.35 -11.18 -4.74
N ILE A 128 -1.94 -10.04 -5.11
CA ILE A 128 -1.34 -8.73 -4.88
C ILE A 128 -2.18 -7.95 -3.89
N ASN A 129 -1.53 -7.56 -2.79
CA ASN A 129 -2.09 -6.65 -1.81
C ASN A 129 -1.51 -5.25 -2.04
N HIS A 130 -2.36 -4.31 -2.39
CA HIS A 130 -1.93 -2.92 -2.48
C HIS A 130 -1.81 -2.32 -1.08
N ALA A 131 -0.62 -1.84 -0.76
CA ALA A 131 -0.33 -1.15 0.49
C ALA A 131 -0.38 0.37 0.28
N ALA A 132 -0.85 1.10 1.29
CA ALA A 132 -0.94 2.55 1.24
C ALA A 132 0.45 3.21 1.24
N ASN A 133 1.41 2.59 1.92
CA ASN A 133 2.77 3.08 2.09
C ASN A 133 3.75 1.91 2.30
N TYR A 134 5.05 2.22 2.35
CA TYR A 134 6.10 1.22 2.53
C TYR A 134 6.09 0.56 3.92
N SER A 135 5.65 1.27 4.97
CA SER A 135 5.55 0.70 6.32
C SER A 135 4.52 -0.42 6.36
N ASP A 136 3.36 -0.23 5.71
CA ASP A 136 2.34 -1.26 5.56
C ASP A 136 2.88 -2.49 4.82
N VAL A 137 3.75 -2.29 3.81
CA VAL A 137 4.40 -3.41 3.11
C VAL A 137 5.28 -4.21 4.06
N LEU A 138 6.12 -3.53 4.87
CA LEU A 138 6.99 -4.21 5.83
C LEU A 138 6.20 -4.97 6.87
N GLU A 139 5.16 -4.37 7.43
CA GLU A 139 4.30 -5.01 8.41
C GLU A 139 3.63 -6.27 7.84
N GLN A 140 3.11 -6.22 6.62
CA GLN A 140 2.51 -7.39 5.97
C GLN A 140 3.53 -8.53 5.79
N VAL A 141 4.77 -8.22 5.38
CA VAL A 141 5.84 -9.22 5.24
C VAL A 141 6.28 -9.76 6.61
N TYR A 142 6.47 -8.88 7.60
CA TYR A 142 6.87 -9.24 8.94
C TYR A 142 5.83 -10.14 9.62
N ASN A 143 4.56 -9.77 9.55
CA ASN A 143 3.43 -10.51 10.12
C ASN A 143 3.03 -11.74 9.31
N LYS A 144 3.80 -12.13 8.28
CA LYS A 144 3.56 -13.29 7.41
C LYS A 144 2.25 -13.23 6.60
N GLN A 145 1.67 -12.06 6.45
CA GLN A 145 0.48 -11.85 5.61
C GLN A 145 0.85 -11.93 4.12
N THR A 146 2.08 -11.53 3.78
CA THR A 146 2.63 -11.66 2.42
C THR A 146 3.99 -12.33 2.44
N ASP A 147 4.41 -12.83 1.28
CA ASP A 147 5.69 -13.52 1.10
C ASP A 147 6.79 -12.57 0.66
N LEU A 148 6.40 -11.61 -0.16
CA LEU A 148 7.27 -10.64 -0.81
C LEU A 148 6.68 -9.25 -0.66
N GLY A 149 7.48 -8.30 -0.25
CA GLY A 149 7.20 -6.88 -0.30
C GLY A 149 7.95 -6.23 -1.45
N LEU A 150 7.29 -5.34 -2.20
CA LEU A 150 7.90 -4.56 -3.26
C LEU A 150 7.66 -3.08 -3.01
N VAL A 151 8.74 -2.30 -2.87
CA VAL A 151 8.65 -0.87 -2.58
C VAL A 151 9.59 -0.05 -3.47
N THR A 152 9.18 1.19 -3.77
CA THR A 152 10.06 2.22 -4.31
C THR A 152 10.34 3.22 -3.21
N ILE A 153 11.59 3.38 -2.83
CA ILE A 153 12.00 4.19 -1.68
C ILE A 153 13.25 5.01 -2.00
N ASN A 154 13.40 6.15 -1.34
CA ASN A 154 14.63 6.91 -1.35
C ASN A 154 15.78 6.11 -0.72
N GLU A 155 16.96 6.15 -1.34
CA GLU A 155 18.14 5.40 -0.90
C GLU A 155 18.52 5.70 0.57
N MET A 156 18.36 6.94 1.02
CA MET A 156 18.71 7.35 2.39
C MET A 156 17.73 6.80 3.44
N GLU A 157 16.48 6.52 3.06
CA GLU A 157 15.45 6.04 3.97
C GLU A 157 15.47 4.53 4.19
N LEU A 158 16.03 3.76 3.26
CA LEU A 158 16.03 2.30 3.34
C LEU A 158 16.68 1.76 4.64
N PRO A 159 17.85 2.24 5.10
CA PRO A 159 18.45 1.78 6.35
C PRO A 159 17.56 2.08 7.57
N ARG A 160 16.95 3.27 7.59
CA ARG A 160 16.06 3.71 8.67
C ARG A 160 14.80 2.86 8.74
N LEU A 161 14.18 2.61 7.58
CA LEU A 161 13.01 1.77 7.45
C LEU A 161 13.27 0.33 7.91
N MET A 162 14.42 -0.22 7.54
CA MET A 162 14.78 -1.61 7.86
C MET A 162 15.27 -1.82 9.29
N ALA A 163 15.68 -0.76 10.01
CA ALA A 163 16.29 -0.87 11.34
C ALA A 163 15.45 -1.70 12.33
N PRO A 164 14.12 -1.56 12.45
CA PRO A 164 13.31 -2.35 13.36
C PRO A 164 13.21 -3.84 12.97
N TYR A 165 13.42 -4.16 11.70
CA TYR A 165 13.15 -5.48 11.10
C TYR A 165 14.41 -6.27 10.74
N GLN A 166 15.59 -5.72 10.97
CA GLN A 166 16.90 -6.27 10.53
C GLN A 166 17.16 -7.73 10.90
N LYS A 167 16.57 -8.22 11.99
CA LYS A 167 16.74 -9.60 12.43
C LYS A 167 15.93 -10.60 11.60
N ASP A 168 14.76 -10.20 11.12
CA ASP A 168 13.75 -11.08 10.55
C ASP A 168 13.58 -10.92 9.05
N LEU A 169 13.80 -9.69 8.54
CA LEU A 169 13.61 -9.36 7.14
C LEU A 169 14.95 -9.10 6.43
N GLU A 170 14.94 -9.42 5.15
CA GLU A 170 15.98 -9.07 4.18
C GLU A 170 15.41 -8.05 3.20
N ALA A 171 16.20 -7.04 2.85
CA ALA A 171 15.89 -6.06 1.83
C ALA A 171 16.94 -6.12 0.72
N VAL A 172 16.51 -6.39 -0.49
CA VAL A 172 17.39 -6.54 -1.64
C VAL A 172 17.06 -5.52 -2.71
N VAL A 173 18.01 -4.67 -3.05
CA VAL A 173 17.85 -3.69 -4.12
C VAL A 173 17.77 -4.42 -5.46
N ILE A 174 16.63 -4.26 -6.13
CA ILE A 174 16.41 -4.81 -7.49
C ILE A 174 17.08 -3.89 -8.51
N MET A 175 16.81 -2.58 -8.40
CA MET A 175 17.31 -1.58 -9.34
C MET A 175 17.44 -0.21 -8.65
N LYS A 176 18.44 0.57 -9.09
CA LYS A 176 18.52 2.01 -8.81
C LYS A 176 17.84 2.77 -9.93
N ASP A 177 17.10 3.81 -9.57
CA ASP A 177 16.36 4.67 -10.49
C ASP A 177 16.63 6.15 -10.17
N LYS A 178 16.24 7.02 -11.07
CA LYS A 178 16.39 8.47 -10.93
C LYS A 178 15.04 9.15 -10.85
N LEU A 179 15.00 10.26 -10.15
CA LEU A 179 13.87 11.17 -10.13
C LEU A 179 13.96 12.14 -11.33
N ILE A 180 12.83 12.33 -11.99
CA ILE A 180 12.65 13.35 -13.02
C ILE A 180 11.36 14.12 -12.78
N ALA A 181 11.26 15.30 -13.36
CA ALA A 181 9.99 15.99 -13.50
C ALA A 181 9.41 15.73 -14.90
N LEU A 182 8.09 15.63 -14.98
CA LEU A 182 7.36 15.45 -16.22
C LEU A 182 6.24 16.46 -16.33
N MET A 183 6.02 17.00 -17.51
CA MET A 183 4.89 17.89 -17.79
C MET A 183 4.41 17.79 -19.23
N ASP A 184 3.20 18.26 -19.49
CA ASP A 184 2.68 18.36 -20.86
C ASP A 184 3.44 19.48 -21.63
N LYS A 185 3.92 19.14 -22.82
CA LYS A 185 4.70 20.04 -23.68
C LYS A 185 4.05 21.40 -23.94
N ARG A 186 2.72 21.49 -23.90
CA ARG A 186 1.97 22.75 -24.11
C ARG A 186 2.25 23.81 -23.03
N TYR A 187 2.67 23.37 -21.85
CA TYR A 187 2.92 24.23 -20.70
C TYR A 187 4.42 24.45 -20.44
N TYR A 188 5.28 23.76 -21.21
CA TYR A 188 6.72 23.91 -21.09
C TYR A 188 7.21 25.00 -22.05
N HIS A 189 7.85 26.01 -21.49
CA HIS A 189 8.38 27.16 -22.26
C HIS A 189 9.90 27.31 -22.12
N GLY A 190 10.58 26.37 -21.45
CA GLY A 190 12.03 26.38 -21.31
C GLY A 190 12.78 25.96 -22.58
N GLU A 191 14.02 26.40 -22.71
CA GLU A 191 14.91 26.03 -23.81
C GLU A 191 15.68 24.74 -23.53
N GLU A 192 15.95 24.44 -22.24
CA GLU A 192 16.73 23.27 -21.79
C GLU A 192 15.83 22.22 -21.16
N LEU A 193 16.16 20.93 -21.36
CA LEU A 193 15.47 19.79 -20.68
C LEU A 193 15.97 19.61 -19.23
N LYS A 194 16.19 20.72 -18.54
CA LYS A 194 16.63 20.79 -17.15
C LYS A 194 15.79 21.79 -16.40
N LEU A 195 15.47 21.47 -15.17
CA LEU A 195 14.69 22.29 -14.27
C LEU A 195 15.50 22.56 -13.00
N THR A 196 15.72 23.81 -12.68
CA THR A 196 16.33 24.18 -11.39
C THR A 196 15.33 23.98 -10.25
N ASP A 197 15.84 23.93 -9.01
CA ASP A 197 14.97 23.78 -7.84
C ASP A 197 14.05 25.00 -7.66
N GLU A 198 14.52 26.21 -8.01
CA GLU A 198 13.72 27.44 -7.97
C GLU A 198 12.62 27.44 -9.03
N GLU A 199 12.93 27.04 -10.26
CA GLU A 199 11.91 26.91 -11.32
C GLU A 199 10.85 25.86 -10.97
N PHE A 200 11.23 24.78 -10.31
CA PHE A 200 10.27 23.79 -9.81
C PHE A 200 9.33 24.41 -8.77
N ASP A 201 9.85 25.26 -7.90
CA ASP A 201 9.06 25.95 -6.88
C ASP A 201 8.06 26.98 -7.45
N ASP A 202 8.33 27.51 -8.63
CA ASP A 202 7.44 28.48 -9.32
C ASP A 202 6.19 27.82 -9.90
N TYR A 203 6.15 26.49 -10.08
CA TYR A 203 4.96 25.83 -10.57
C TYR A 203 3.85 25.82 -9.54
N LYS A 204 2.65 26.29 -9.93
CA LYS A 204 1.47 26.39 -9.06
C LYS A 204 0.94 25.04 -8.62
N ILE A 205 1.02 24.03 -9.49
CA ILE A 205 0.49 22.69 -9.24
C ILE A 205 1.63 21.69 -9.41
N ARG A 206 1.99 21.07 -8.30
CA ARG A 206 3.02 20.04 -8.22
C ARG A 206 2.40 18.76 -7.75
N THR A 207 2.75 17.67 -8.42
CA THR A 207 2.29 16.34 -8.05
C THR A 207 3.46 15.37 -7.98
N MET A 208 3.29 14.27 -7.27
CA MET A 208 4.29 13.22 -7.16
C MET A 208 3.64 11.86 -7.36
N TYR A 209 4.14 11.14 -8.35
CA TYR A 209 3.66 9.81 -8.69
C TYR A 209 4.39 8.76 -7.86
N ASN A 210 3.70 8.30 -6.82
CA ASN A 210 3.97 7.07 -6.09
C ASN A 210 5.40 6.90 -5.50
N ILE A 211 6.01 7.99 -5.05
CA ILE A 211 7.31 7.99 -4.39
C ILE A 211 7.09 8.35 -2.92
N GLN A 212 7.66 7.59 -2.01
CA GLN A 212 7.57 7.79 -0.57
C GLN A 212 8.96 7.64 0.09
N PRO A 213 9.22 8.25 1.24
CA PRO A 213 8.36 9.23 1.92
C PRO A 213 8.41 10.61 1.23
N ILE A 214 7.27 11.26 1.18
CA ILE A 214 7.18 12.60 0.58
C ILE A 214 7.97 13.65 1.38
N GLU A 215 8.10 13.46 2.68
CA GLU A 215 8.76 14.37 3.61
C GLU A 215 10.20 14.68 3.20
N VAL A 216 10.91 13.68 2.66
CA VAL A 216 12.29 13.85 2.15
C VAL A 216 12.37 14.88 1.05
N TYR A 217 11.32 14.99 0.24
CA TYR A 217 11.25 15.95 -0.86
C TYR A 217 10.62 17.28 -0.44
N GLN A 218 9.74 17.28 0.57
CA GLN A 218 9.15 18.49 1.11
C GLN A 218 10.17 19.39 1.78
N ASP A 219 11.18 18.84 2.44
CA ASP A 219 12.27 19.60 3.03
C ASP A 219 13.18 20.23 1.97
N SER A 220 13.25 19.63 0.77
CA SER A 220 14.03 20.14 -0.38
C SER A 220 13.29 21.18 -1.22
N VAL A 221 11.97 21.29 -1.04
CA VAL A 221 11.08 22.18 -1.80
C VAL A 221 10.47 23.19 -0.84
N LYS A 222 10.69 24.49 -1.08
CA LYS A 222 10.22 25.59 -0.21
C LYS A 222 8.70 25.66 0.00
N SER A 223 7.93 24.89 -0.75
CA SER A 223 6.46 24.94 -0.69
C SER A 223 5.86 23.58 -0.36
N SER A 224 4.96 23.59 0.62
CA SER A 224 4.34 22.45 1.26
C SER A 224 3.22 21.73 0.46
N ASN A 225 2.94 22.14 -0.78
CA ASN A 225 1.76 21.65 -1.49
C ASN A 225 2.11 20.75 -2.68
N ILE A 226 2.55 19.52 -2.37
CA ILE A 226 2.70 18.46 -3.37
C ILE A 226 1.55 17.45 -3.19
N ILE A 227 0.80 17.20 -4.27
CA ILE A 227 -0.28 16.21 -4.25
C ILE A 227 0.28 14.85 -4.67
N CYS A 228 0.19 13.86 -3.81
CA CYS A 228 0.66 12.50 -4.08
C CYS A 228 -0.48 11.58 -4.47
N SER A 229 -0.24 10.77 -5.50
CA SER A 229 -1.14 9.72 -5.92
C SER A 229 -0.38 8.55 -6.56
N GLY A 230 -0.89 7.34 -6.41
CA GLY A 230 -0.44 6.15 -7.14
C GLY A 230 -1.17 5.93 -8.46
N ASP A 231 -2.09 6.81 -8.83
CA ASP A 231 -2.91 6.70 -10.03
C ASP A 231 -2.28 7.47 -11.19
N ALA A 232 -1.85 6.74 -12.24
CA ALA A 232 -1.25 7.33 -13.44
C ALA A 232 -2.23 8.21 -14.22
N ASP A 233 -3.53 7.88 -14.25
CA ASP A 233 -4.53 8.67 -14.95
C ASP A 233 -4.81 9.98 -14.22
N PHE A 234 -4.74 10.00 -12.90
CA PHE A 234 -4.78 11.23 -12.12
C PHE A 234 -3.66 12.18 -12.57
N HIS A 235 -2.41 11.72 -12.59
CA HIS A 235 -1.27 12.55 -12.99
C HIS A 235 -1.35 13.01 -14.44
N ARG A 236 -1.80 12.12 -15.33
CA ARG A 236 -2.05 12.46 -16.73
C ARG A 236 -3.05 13.62 -16.84
N ASN A 237 -4.19 13.51 -16.17
CA ASN A 237 -5.19 14.57 -16.16
C ASN A 237 -4.66 15.88 -15.56
N MET A 238 -3.88 15.81 -14.48
CA MET A 238 -3.28 16.99 -13.85
C MET A 238 -2.31 17.70 -14.78
N MET A 239 -1.42 16.96 -15.46
CA MET A 239 -0.50 17.55 -16.45
C MET A 239 -1.26 18.13 -17.65
N GLU A 240 -2.24 17.41 -18.19
CA GLU A 240 -2.92 17.78 -19.44
C GLU A 240 -3.96 18.88 -19.29
N LYS A 241 -4.67 18.93 -18.18
CA LYS A 241 -5.79 19.87 -17.96
C LYS A 241 -5.43 21.03 -17.05
N ALA A 242 -4.49 20.83 -16.15
CA ALA A 242 -4.14 21.83 -15.14
C ALA A 242 -2.70 22.38 -15.28
N GLY A 243 -1.90 21.88 -16.24
CA GLY A 243 -0.51 22.30 -16.40
C GLY A 243 0.39 21.93 -15.21
N ALA A 244 0.05 20.85 -14.51
CA ALA A 244 0.85 20.40 -13.38
C ALA A 244 2.22 19.89 -13.83
N ILE A 245 3.22 20.08 -12.95
CA ILE A 245 4.48 19.37 -13.04
C ILE A 245 4.43 18.15 -12.11
N THR A 246 4.89 17.01 -12.59
CA THR A 246 4.83 15.73 -11.84
C THR A 246 6.21 15.15 -11.62
N LEU A 247 6.60 14.95 -10.36
CA LEU A 247 7.78 14.18 -10.00
C LEU A 247 7.50 12.68 -10.13
N MET A 248 8.39 11.95 -10.78
CA MET A 248 8.29 10.50 -10.92
C MET A 248 9.65 9.86 -11.18
N SER A 249 9.74 8.55 -11.08
CA SER A 249 10.93 7.83 -11.50
C SER A 249 11.04 7.76 -13.03
N VAL A 250 12.26 7.64 -13.53
CA VAL A 250 12.52 7.42 -14.98
C VAL A 250 11.78 6.17 -15.46
N THR A 251 11.78 5.11 -14.67
CA THR A 251 11.07 3.88 -15.01
C THR A 251 9.56 4.08 -15.11
N ALA A 252 8.95 4.82 -14.17
CA ALA A 252 7.52 5.14 -14.24
C ALA A 252 7.18 5.97 -15.50
N HIS A 253 8.05 6.91 -15.87
CA HIS A 253 7.92 7.64 -17.14
C HIS A 253 7.90 6.69 -18.34
N HIS A 254 8.86 5.78 -18.45
CA HIS A 254 8.92 4.85 -19.58
C HIS A 254 7.71 3.94 -19.69
N LEU A 255 7.16 3.50 -18.57
CA LEU A 255 6.03 2.57 -18.54
C LEU A 255 4.68 3.24 -18.85
N HIS A 256 4.45 4.44 -18.31
CA HIS A 256 3.11 5.02 -18.28
C HIS A 256 2.96 6.29 -19.08
N PHE A 257 4.06 6.99 -19.35
CA PHE A 257 4.04 8.34 -19.91
C PHE A 257 4.99 8.52 -21.10
N ASN A 258 5.56 7.45 -21.65
CA ASN A 258 6.50 7.51 -22.76
C ASN A 258 5.79 7.82 -24.08
N ASN A 259 5.44 9.08 -24.25
CA ASN A 259 4.91 9.59 -25.52
C ASN A 259 5.46 11.01 -25.79
N LYS A 260 5.36 11.45 -27.06
CA LYS A 260 5.90 12.75 -27.51
C LYS A 260 5.16 13.97 -26.94
N ARG A 261 4.09 13.76 -26.17
CA ARG A 261 3.29 14.81 -25.56
C ARG A 261 3.96 15.37 -24.31
N TYR A 262 4.64 14.52 -23.56
CA TYR A 262 5.27 14.92 -22.30
C TYR A 262 6.76 15.20 -22.48
N VAL A 263 7.24 16.16 -21.69
CA VAL A 263 8.65 16.56 -21.66
C VAL A 263 9.25 16.07 -20.35
N PRO A 264 10.20 15.13 -20.39
CA PRO A 264 10.98 14.76 -19.21
C PRO A 264 12.06 15.83 -18.95
N LEU A 265 12.08 16.34 -17.74
CA LEU A 265 12.99 17.37 -17.28
C LEU A 265 13.92 16.79 -16.21
N MET A 266 15.22 16.96 -16.38
CA MET A 266 16.21 16.63 -15.37
C MET A 266 16.13 17.65 -14.23
N LEU A 267 16.15 17.17 -13.00
CA LEU A 267 16.04 18.00 -11.81
C LEU A 267 17.35 18.66 -11.43
N GLY A 268 17.29 19.81 -10.75
CA GLY A 268 18.40 20.49 -10.12
C GLY A 268 19.12 19.64 -9.05
N GLU A 269 20.19 20.20 -8.48
CA GLU A 269 21.07 19.41 -7.61
C GLU A 269 20.40 18.91 -6.34
N HIS A 270 19.55 19.70 -5.69
CA HIS A 270 18.89 19.30 -4.43
C HIS A 270 17.89 18.18 -4.62
N LEU A 271 17.03 18.27 -5.63
CA LEU A 271 16.07 17.22 -5.95
C LEU A 271 16.74 15.96 -6.54
N ASN A 272 17.88 16.12 -7.21
CA ASN A 272 18.61 15.03 -7.85
C ASN A 272 19.62 14.32 -6.91
N GLN A 273 19.83 14.82 -5.68
CA GLN A 273 20.69 14.17 -4.67
C GLN A 273 20.16 12.83 -4.22
N HIS A 274 18.92 12.52 -4.54
CA HIS A 274 18.23 11.35 -4.01
C HIS A 274 18.02 10.29 -5.09
N SER A 275 18.83 9.22 -5.03
CA SER A 275 18.57 8.01 -5.81
C SER A 275 17.33 7.30 -5.29
N LEU A 276 16.51 6.82 -6.19
CA LEU A 276 15.39 5.93 -5.88
C LEU A 276 15.86 4.48 -5.96
N LEU A 277 15.38 3.66 -5.04
CA LEU A 277 15.61 2.23 -5.03
C LEU A 277 14.30 1.50 -5.22
N HIS A 278 14.27 0.56 -6.15
CA HIS A 278 13.25 -0.47 -6.20
C HIS A 278 13.76 -1.65 -5.38
N VAL A 279 13.04 -2.03 -4.34
CA VAL A 279 13.50 -2.96 -3.31
C VAL A 279 12.50 -4.09 -3.13
N ALA A 280 13.03 -5.32 -3.09
CA ALA A 280 12.32 -6.49 -2.63
C ALA A 280 12.61 -6.74 -1.15
N ILE A 281 11.56 -7.03 -0.38
CA ILE A 281 11.62 -7.27 1.06
C ILE A 281 10.97 -8.62 1.33
N TYR A 282 11.67 -9.50 2.05
CA TYR A 282 11.18 -10.83 2.37
C TYR A 282 11.77 -11.35 3.69
N ARG A 283 11.21 -12.42 4.24
CA ARG A 283 11.72 -13.03 5.48
C ARG A 283 12.99 -13.84 5.21
N LYS A 284 14.02 -13.67 6.02
CA LYS A 284 15.32 -14.37 5.91
C LYS A 284 15.20 -15.89 5.81
N LYS A 285 14.19 -16.49 6.42
CA LYS A 285 13.95 -17.95 6.33
C LYS A 285 13.44 -18.43 4.98
N ALA A 286 13.15 -17.53 4.04
CA ALA A 286 12.64 -17.86 2.70
C ALA A 286 13.70 -17.72 1.60
N GLU A 287 14.97 -17.56 1.96
CA GLU A 287 16.08 -17.10 1.10
C GLU A 287 16.19 -17.82 -0.25
N THR A 288 16.28 -19.14 -0.27
CA THR A 288 16.64 -19.85 -1.53
C THR A 288 15.63 -19.66 -2.67
N TYR A 289 14.34 -19.63 -2.36
CA TYR A 289 13.30 -19.39 -3.38
C TYR A 289 13.26 -17.92 -3.80
N MET A 290 13.35 -17.03 -2.83
CA MET A 290 13.31 -15.58 -3.07
C MET A 290 14.54 -15.09 -3.82
N ASP A 291 15.71 -15.60 -3.54
CA ASP A 291 16.96 -15.26 -4.26
C ASP A 291 16.83 -15.54 -5.76
N ASN A 292 16.28 -16.69 -6.11
CA ASN A 292 16.07 -17.03 -7.53
C ASN A 292 15.09 -16.05 -8.21
N LEU A 293 14.01 -15.68 -7.50
CA LEU A 293 13.02 -14.73 -8.00
C LEU A 293 13.61 -13.32 -8.16
N ILE A 294 14.37 -12.87 -7.18
CA ILE A 294 15.00 -11.55 -7.18
C ILE A 294 16.08 -11.47 -8.26
N ASN A 295 16.88 -12.51 -8.42
CA ASN A 295 17.88 -12.58 -9.50
C ASN A 295 17.22 -12.53 -10.88
N LEU A 296 16.06 -13.15 -11.04
CA LEU A 296 15.25 -13.01 -12.23
C LEU A 296 14.81 -11.56 -12.45
N LEU A 297 14.19 -10.94 -11.45
CA LEU A 297 13.73 -9.54 -11.52
C LEU A 297 14.90 -8.61 -11.88
N ARG A 298 16.06 -8.77 -11.26
CA ARG A 298 17.25 -7.97 -11.58
C ARG A 298 17.67 -8.14 -13.05
N ARG A 299 17.70 -9.38 -13.54
CA ARG A 299 18.11 -9.66 -14.92
C ARG A 299 17.19 -9.02 -15.94
N GLU A 300 15.88 -9.18 -15.78
CA GLU A 300 14.90 -8.65 -16.70
C GLU A 300 14.82 -7.12 -16.64
N MET A 301 14.99 -6.52 -15.46
CA MET A 301 15.01 -5.07 -15.28
C MET A 301 16.21 -4.41 -15.98
N VAL A 302 17.37 -5.08 -15.98
CA VAL A 302 18.55 -4.59 -16.72
C VAL A 302 18.28 -4.60 -18.22
N PHE A 303 17.53 -5.57 -18.73
CA PHE A 303 17.17 -5.62 -20.16
C PHE A 303 16.20 -4.52 -20.59
N GLU A 304 15.25 -4.14 -19.74
CA GLU A 304 14.27 -3.09 -20.06
C GLU A 304 14.81 -1.66 -19.81
N GLY A 305 15.58 -1.46 -18.74
CA GLY A 305 16.09 -0.14 -18.34
C GLY A 305 17.30 0.37 -19.11
N LEU A 306 18.05 -0.50 -19.79
CA LEU A 306 19.30 -0.13 -20.47
C LEU A 306 19.18 0.00 -21.99
N LYS A 307 18.00 -0.07 -22.57
CA LYS A 307 17.81 0.28 -24.00
C LYS A 307 17.72 1.80 -24.27
N THR A 308 18.10 2.61 -23.31
CA THR A 308 18.29 4.05 -23.52
C THR A 308 19.77 4.33 -23.74
N LYS A 309 20.19 4.28 -24.99
CA LYS A 309 21.29 5.10 -25.51
C LYS A 309 20.73 6.44 -25.94
#